data_d34a9fdbf2d6cc6b8df67ff9a54519f5
#
_entry.id   d34a9fdbf2d6cc6b8df67ff9a54519f5
#
_cell.length_a   1.000
_cell.length_b   1.000
_cell.length_c   1.000
_cell.angle_alpha   90.00
_cell.angle_beta   90.00
_cell.angle_gamma   90.00
#
_symmetry.space_group_name_H-M   'P 1'
#
loop_
_entity.id
_entity.type
_entity.pdbx_description
1 polymer ?
#
loop_
_entity_poly.entity_id
_entity_poly.type
_entity_poly.pdbx_seq_one_letter_code
_entity_poly.pdbx_strand_id
1 'polypeptide(L)'
;MPFEARANAPKKIAVIGAGISGMGAAHMLSEDHHVTLYEAEPRLGGHARTIVAGKNGDQPVDTGFIVFNYANYPHLARLCKSRDVPVTKSNMSFGASLDGGRIEYA
;
A
#
# COMPACT_ATOMS: atom_id res chain seq x y z
N MET A 1 -11.28 -20.10 -32.42
CA MET A 1 -12.41 -20.27 -31.50
C MET A 1 -12.92 -18.93 -31.03
N PRO A 2 -14.22 -18.65 -31.08
CA PRO A 2 -14.75 -17.35 -30.66
C PRO A 2 -14.54 -17.02 -29.19
N PHE A 3 -14.24 -18.00 -28.35
CA PHE A 3 -13.97 -17.81 -26.92
C PHE A 3 -12.57 -17.27 -26.61
N GLU A 4 -11.55 -17.65 -27.34
CA GLU A 4 -10.18 -17.18 -27.12
C GLU A 4 -9.99 -15.73 -27.60
N ALA A 5 -10.64 -15.35 -28.67
CA ALA A 5 -10.61 -13.97 -29.15
C ALA A 5 -11.29 -12.96 -28.19
N ARG A 6 -12.27 -13.43 -27.39
CA ARG A 6 -12.92 -12.61 -26.36
C ARG A 6 -12.16 -12.53 -25.05
N ALA A 7 -11.34 -13.54 -24.73
CA ALA A 7 -10.56 -13.56 -23.49
C ALA A 7 -9.46 -12.48 -23.47
N ASN A 8 -8.97 -12.07 -24.64
CA ASN A 8 -7.90 -11.07 -24.79
C ASN A 8 -8.40 -9.68 -25.19
N ALA A 9 -9.72 -9.48 -25.33
CA ALA A 9 -10.26 -8.16 -25.66
C ALA A 9 -10.18 -7.23 -24.44
N PRO A 10 -9.80 -5.94 -24.63
CA PRO A 10 -9.82 -4.95 -23.55
C PRO A 10 -11.20 -4.85 -22.90
N LYS A 11 -11.24 -4.90 -21.58
CA LYS A 11 -12.45 -4.78 -20.77
C LYS A 11 -12.51 -3.42 -20.10
N LYS A 12 -13.70 -2.99 -19.75
CA LYS A 12 -13.91 -1.89 -18.81
C LYS A 12 -14.03 -2.48 -17.42
N ILE A 13 -13.12 -2.11 -16.54
CA ILE A 13 -13.01 -2.66 -15.19
C ILE A 13 -13.12 -1.53 -14.17
N ALA A 14 -13.98 -1.72 -13.18
CA ALA A 14 -14.06 -0.85 -12.02
C ALA A 14 -13.28 -1.51 -10.87
N VAL A 15 -12.35 -0.77 -10.28
CA VAL A 15 -11.65 -1.15 -9.05
C VAL A 15 -12.15 -0.25 -7.93
N ILE A 16 -12.64 -0.85 -6.87
CA ILE A 16 -13.24 -0.14 -5.74
C ILE A 16 -12.27 -0.13 -4.58
N GLY A 17 -11.84 1.07 -4.19
CA GLY A 17 -10.89 1.29 -3.12
C GLY A 17 -9.46 1.52 -3.62
N ALA A 18 -8.85 2.61 -3.17
CA ALA A 18 -7.49 3.02 -3.54
C ALA A 18 -6.50 2.82 -2.38
N GLY A 19 -6.63 1.72 -1.65
CA GLY A 19 -5.57 1.16 -0.83
C GLY A 19 -4.53 0.44 -1.70
N ILE A 20 -3.54 -0.17 -1.09
CA ILE A 20 -2.44 -0.82 -1.82
C ILE A 20 -2.94 -1.93 -2.77
N SER A 21 -3.93 -2.70 -2.36
CA SER A 21 -4.49 -3.78 -3.18
C SER A 21 -5.23 -3.24 -4.41
N GLY A 22 -6.07 -2.23 -4.22
CA GLY A 22 -6.82 -1.60 -5.32
C GLY A 22 -5.92 -0.87 -6.30
N MET A 23 -4.97 -0.09 -5.81
CA MET A 23 -3.98 0.59 -6.66
C MET A 23 -3.09 -0.40 -7.41
N GLY A 24 -2.64 -1.47 -6.75
CA GLY A 24 -1.85 -2.52 -7.37
C GLY A 24 -2.61 -3.24 -8.47
N ALA A 25 -3.86 -3.63 -8.20
CA ALA A 25 -4.73 -4.27 -9.20
C ALA A 25 -5.01 -3.34 -10.38
N ALA A 26 -5.38 -2.09 -10.11
CA ALA A 26 -5.63 -1.09 -11.15
C ALA A 26 -4.40 -0.87 -12.03
N HIS A 27 -3.21 -0.78 -11.43
CA HIS A 27 -1.96 -0.64 -12.15
C HIS A 27 -1.71 -1.81 -13.12
N MET A 28 -1.80 -3.03 -12.61
CA MET A 28 -1.56 -4.23 -13.42
C MET A 28 -2.61 -4.41 -14.53
N LEU A 29 -3.89 -4.19 -14.22
CA LEU A 29 -4.99 -4.34 -15.16
C LEU A 29 -5.00 -3.24 -16.24
N SER A 30 -4.46 -2.07 -15.94
CA SER A 30 -4.43 -0.95 -16.88
C SER A 30 -3.51 -1.16 -18.09
N GLU A 31 -2.64 -2.15 -18.05
CA GLU A 31 -1.78 -2.52 -19.18
C GLU A 31 -2.62 -3.04 -20.36
N ASP A 32 -3.67 -3.80 -20.08
CA ASP A 32 -4.48 -4.48 -21.11
C ASP A 32 -5.96 -4.05 -21.12
N HIS A 33 -6.40 -3.29 -20.13
CA HIS A 33 -7.80 -2.96 -19.93
C HIS A 33 -8.03 -1.47 -19.63
N HIS A 34 -9.27 -1.03 -19.78
CA HIS A 34 -9.72 0.31 -19.38
C HIS A 34 -10.16 0.25 -17.91
N VAL A 35 -9.33 0.76 -17.01
CA VAL A 35 -9.58 0.70 -15.57
C VAL A 35 -10.05 2.06 -15.04
N THR A 36 -11.11 2.03 -14.24
CA THR A 36 -11.54 3.17 -13.43
C THR A 36 -11.39 2.80 -11.96
N LEU A 37 -10.60 3.58 -11.23
CA LEU A 37 -10.39 3.42 -9.80
C LEU A 37 -11.32 4.36 -9.03
N TYR A 38 -12.16 3.80 -8.16
CA TYR A 38 -13.08 4.53 -7.30
C TYR A 38 -12.58 4.54 -5.87
N GLU A 39 -12.57 5.72 -5.26
CA GLU A 39 -12.19 5.91 -3.86
C GLU A 39 -13.20 6.81 -3.16
N ALA A 40 -13.65 6.39 -1.98
CA ALA A 40 -14.62 7.15 -1.18
C ALA A 40 -13.97 8.31 -0.40
N GLU A 41 -12.70 8.15 -0.03
CA GLU A 41 -11.96 9.17 0.72
C GLU A 41 -11.33 10.21 -0.23
N PRO A 42 -11.11 11.44 0.22
CA PRO A 42 -10.49 12.49 -0.60
C PRO A 42 -8.98 12.28 -0.81
N ARG A 43 -8.42 11.17 -0.38
CA ARG A 43 -7.02 10.80 -0.51
C ARG A 43 -6.85 9.35 -0.99
N LEU A 44 -5.73 9.05 -1.60
CA LEU A 44 -5.30 7.70 -1.95
C LEU A 44 -4.46 7.09 -0.82
N GLY A 45 -4.29 5.78 -0.85
CA GLY A 45 -3.37 5.06 0.04
C GLY A 45 -4.06 4.17 1.08
N GLY A 46 -5.33 4.43 1.40
CA GLY A 46 -6.08 3.62 2.35
C GLY A 46 -5.43 3.59 3.74
N HIS A 47 -5.04 2.40 4.20
CA HIS A 47 -4.36 2.21 5.48
C HIS A 47 -2.95 2.82 5.53
N ALA A 48 -2.23 2.82 4.42
CA ALA A 48 -0.93 3.50 4.31
C ALA A 48 -1.14 5.02 4.32
N ARG A 49 -0.61 5.69 5.33
CA ARG A 49 -0.83 7.11 5.55
C ARG A 49 0.36 7.77 6.22
N THR A 50 0.84 8.84 5.61
CA THR A 50 1.81 9.77 6.21
C THR A 50 1.10 11.06 6.55
N ILE A 51 1.30 11.57 7.75
CA ILE A 51 0.83 12.88 8.18
C ILE A 51 2.04 13.78 8.48
N VAL A 52 1.83 15.09 8.37
CA VAL A 52 2.83 16.06 8.78
C VAL A 52 2.48 16.56 10.18
N ALA A 53 3.42 16.46 11.11
CA ALA A 53 3.23 16.75 12.52
C ALA A 53 4.45 17.48 13.10
N GLY A 54 4.54 17.57 14.42
CA GLY A 54 5.62 18.25 15.14
C GLY A 54 5.29 19.70 15.47
N LYS A 55 6.14 20.31 16.28
CA LYS A 55 5.95 21.69 16.76
C LYS A 55 5.91 22.72 15.64
N ASN A 56 6.62 22.47 14.55
CA ASN A 56 6.69 23.35 13.40
C ASN A 56 5.80 22.88 12.23
N GLY A 57 5.07 21.76 12.38
CA GLY A 57 4.25 21.21 11.31
C GLY A 57 5.06 20.77 10.07
N ASP A 58 6.28 20.31 10.27
CA ASP A 58 7.24 19.99 9.19
C ASP A 58 7.80 18.56 9.25
N GLN A 59 7.36 17.75 10.23
CA GLN A 59 7.84 16.40 10.42
C GLN A 59 6.85 15.39 9.78
N PRO A 60 7.21 14.74 8.67
CA PRO A 60 6.40 13.63 8.14
C PRO A 60 6.48 12.41 9.07
N VAL A 61 5.33 11.83 9.36
CA VAL A 61 5.17 10.67 10.24
C VAL A 61 4.26 9.65 9.57
N ASP A 62 4.77 8.44 9.40
CA ASP A 62 3.98 7.31 8.91
C ASP A 62 3.11 6.77 10.04
N THR A 63 1.81 6.74 9.83
CA THR A 63 0.81 6.31 10.81
C THR A 63 0.20 4.95 10.51
N GLY A 64 0.42 4.43 9.31
CA GLY A 64 -0.05 3.11 8.91
C GLY A 64 0.92 2.47 7.92
N PHE A 65 1.15 1.17 8.06
CA PHE A 65 2.10 0.40 7.27
C PHE A 65 3.50 1.03 7.24
N ILE A 66 4.18 0.96 8.37
CA ILE A 66 5.45 1.68 8.58
C ILE A 66 6.70 0.86 8.21
N VAL A 67 6.59 -0.47 8.15
CA VAL A 67 7.71 -1.35 7.83
C VAL A 67 7.25 -2.57 7.04
N PHE A 68 8.15 -3.14 6.24
CA PHE A 68 8.01 -4.43 5.59
C PHE A 68 9.35 -5.14 5.53
N ASN A 69 9.37 -6.41 5.14
CA ASN A 69 10.59 -7.16 4.88
C ASN A 69 10.48 -7.92 3.56
N TYR A 70 11.62 -8.23 2.97
CA TYR A 70 11.64 -8.87 1.65
C TYR A 70 11.16 -10.32 1.67
N ALA A 71 11.34 -11.03 2.77
CA ALA A 71 10.96 -12.43 2.88
C ALA A 71 9.44 -12.62 2.86
N ASN A 72 8.72 -11.79 3.60
CA ASN A 72 7.27 -11.91 3.77
C ASN A 72 6.46 -11.08 2.74
N TYR A 73 7.10 -10.13 2.07
CA TYR A 73 6.46 -9.20 1.14
C TYR A 73 7.11 -9.21 -0.25
N PRO A 74 7.24 -10.38 -0.92
CA PRO A 74 7.97 -10.46 -2.19
C PRO A 74 7.31 -9.67 -3.32
N HIS A 75 5.98 -9.61 -3.32
CA HIS A 75 5.24 -8.85 -4.34
C HIS A 75 5.36 -7.34 -4.14
N LEU A 76 5.29 -6.87 -2.90
CA LEU A 76 5.51 -5.45 -2.58
C LEU A 76 6.94 -5.03 -2.89
N ALA A 77 7.93 -5.84 -2.53
CA ALA A 77 9.33 -5.60 -2.85
C ALA A 77 9.55 -5.46 -4.36
N ARG A 78 8.92 -6.34 -5.13
CA ARG A 78 8.97 -6.29 -6.61
C ARG A 78 8.31 -5.04 -7.15
N LEU A 79 7.16 -4.65 -6.62
CA LEU A 79 6.47 -3.42 -7.01
C LEU A 79 7.33 -2.19 -6.71
N CYS A 80 7.89 -2.07 -5.52
CA CYS A 80 8.79 -0.98 -5.14
C CYS A 80 9.98 -0.89 -6.09
N LYS A 81 10.60 -2.03 -6.41
CA LYS A 81 11.72 -2.09 -7.35
C LYS A 81 11.32 -1.65 -8.75
N SER A 82 10.17 -2.10 -9.25
CA SER A 82 9.69 -1.74 -10.60
C SER A 82 9.32 -0.27 -10.74
N ARG A 83 9.10 0.43 -9.64
CA ARG A 83 8.72 1.85 -9.58
C ARG A 83 9.82 2.74 -9.03
N ASP A 84 11.01 2.21 -8.82
CA ASP A 84 12.14 2.94 -8.24
C ASP A 84 11.78 3.64 -6.91
N VAL A 85 10.94 2.98 -6.11
CA VAL A 85 10.58 3.50 -4.78
C VAL A 85 11.77 3.34 -3.85
N PRO A 86 12.31 4.42 -3.29
CA PRO A 86 13.42 4.33 -2.37
C PRO A 86 13.01 3.63 -1.08
N VAL A 87 13.81 2.66 -0.66
CA VAL A 87 13.64 1.94 0.61
C VAL A 87 14.91 2.04 1.43
N THR A 88 14.77 2.05 2.75
CA THR A 88 15.89 2.09 3.66
C THR A 88 15.73 1.06 4.78
N LYS A 89 16.84 0.60 5.31
CA LYS A 89 16.81 -0.28 6.49
C LYS A 89 16.41 0.53 7.71
N SER A 90 15.43 0.01 8.45
CA SER A 90 15.03 0.56 9.75
C SER A 90 15.50 -0.34 10.88
N ASN A 91 15.67 0.25 12.04
CA ASN A 91 15.93 -0.47 13.30
C ASN A 91 14.77 -0.16 14.24
N MET A 92 13.83 -1.10 14.31
CA MET A 92 12.64 -0.97 15.14
C MET A 92 12.65 -1.96 16.26
N SER A 93 12.30 -1.48 17.45
CA SER A 93 12.02 -2.31 18.62
C SER A 93 10.51 -2.44 18.82
N PHE A 94 10.12 -3.42 19.61
CA PHE A 94 8.75 -3.63 20.05
C PHE A 94 8.68 -3.44 21.56
N GLY A 95 7.69 -2.67 22.00
CA GLY A 95 7.41 -2.50 23.43
C GLY A 95 5.92 -2.72 23.69
N ALA A 96 5.60 -3.29 24.82
CA ALA A 96 4.23 -3.45 25.28
C ALA A 96 4.12 -3.11 26.77
N SER A 97 3.05 -2.39 27.13
CA SER A 97 2.65 -2.13 28.51
C SER A 97 1.20 -2.54 28.67
N LEU A 98 0.93 -3.40 29.64
CA LEU A 98 -0.39 -3.96 29.91
C LEU A 98 -0.83 -3.63 31.33
N ASP A 99 -2.14 -3.51 31.54
CA ASP A 99 -2.75 -3.26 32.85
C ASP A 99 -2.17 -2.01 33.55
N GLY A 100 -2.04 -0.89 32.86
CA GLY A 100 -1.51 0.34 33.45
C GLY A 100 -0.06 0.26 33.92
N GLY A 101 0.77 -0.58 33.26
CA GLY A 101 2.17 -0.76 33.57
C GLY A 101 2.51 -1.95 34.50
N ARG A 102 1.51 -2.79 34.82
CA ARG A 102 1.75 -3.99 35.62
C ARG A 102 2.64 -5.02 34.92
N ILE A 103 2.55 -5.12 33.61
CA ILE A 103 3.41 -5.93 32.75
C ILE A 103 3.99 -5.03 31.68
N GLU A 104 5.30 -4.91 31.65
CA GLU A 104 6.03 -4.14 30.65
C GLU A 104 7.11 -5.00 29.99
N TYR A 105 7.21 -4.87 28.67
CA TYR A 105 8.22 -5.53 27.85
C TYR A 105 8.75 -4.56 26.80
N ALA A 106 10.06 -4.51 26.65
CA ALA A 106 10.74 -3.74 25.61
C ALA A 106 12.06 -4.42 25.19
#